data_5d99756c6edc69cb8958cfc4cbf1c51c
#
_entry.id   5d99756c6edc69cb8958cfc4cbf1c51c
#
_cell.length_a   1.000
_cell.length_b   1.000
_cell.length_c   1.000
_cell.angle_alpha   90.00
_cell.angle_beta   90.00
_cell.angle_gamma   90.00
#
_symmetry.space_group_name_H-M   'P 1'
#
loop_
_entity.id
_entity.type
_entity.pdbx_description
1 polymer ?
#
loop_
_entity_poly.entity_id
_entity_poly.type
_entity_poly.pdbx_seq_one_letter_code
_entity_poly.pdbx_strand_id
1 'polypeptide(L)'
;MRPLVFLVLAAGACASPAPARGPERSAAGPAASVPADSVSGAGGQAVSGDRPSAAGEVAGAVSGDRPSAEGAVSGDRPVGVAGDSVSGDRSPGVEDYPGAPAPVACAAAPTGMACVPAGPFLRGSDDGPENTRPAARVWLQTYYMDLHEVTYAEYKACVKARRCDPSGPGYTDFDRPRQPINGIRWFDADKYCRAQGKRLPSEAQWEKAARGPEGAMHPWGDEPATCERAIIKDETGRSCGVKKLYSKPETGRPFEVGSRPAYRYGLFDMAGNSWEWVADWYSRDYAECGADCVGVEPRGPCQGAETCAGFKRKLVRGGSWYWDAAHATAIYRRPHWPENQPFHHFGFRCAASPDEAAALVGGGAVGGPAGG
;
A
#
# COMPACT_ATOMS: atom_id res chain seq x y z
N MET A 1 13.35 -7.42 -80.39
CA MET A 1 13.39 -5.98 -80.76
C MET A 1 12.84 -5.16 -79.66
N ARG A 2 13.66 -4.39 -78.94
CA ARG A 2 13.29 -3.45 -77.95
C ARG A 2 12.97 -2.11 -78.58
N PRO A 3 12.17 -1.26 -77.96
CA PRO A 3 12.66 0.11 -77.82
C PRO A 3 12.74 0.55 -76.37
N LEU A 4 13.78 1.28 -76.07
CA LEU A 4 14.04 2.11 -74.92
C LEU A 4 13.08 3.29 -74.91
N VAL A 5 12.58 3.60 -73.69
CA VAL A 5 12.00 4.93 -73.42
C VAL A 5 12.85 5.61 -72.35
N PHE A 6 13.38 6.74 -72.69
CA PHE A 6 14.10 7.68 -71.79
C PHE A 6 13.10 8.43 -70.94
N LEU A 7 13.31 8.44 -69.64
CA LEU A 7 12.58 9.34 -68.75
C LEU A 7 13.52 10.45 -68.27
N VAL A 8 13.17 11.67 -68.55
CA VAL A 8 13.92 12.88 -68.19
C VAL A 8 13.58 13.25 -66.76
N LEU A 9 14.61 13.39 -65.91
CA LEU A 9 14.52 13.91 -64.55
C LEU A 9 14.52 15.43 -64.58
N ALA A 10 13.43 16.07 -64.10
CA ALA A 10 13.39 17.49 -63.79
C ALA A 10 13.70 17.68 -62.30
N ALA A 11 14.78 18.36 -61.98
CA ALA A 11 15.12 18.80 -60.64
C ALA A 11 14.37 20.08 -60.28
N GLY A 12 13.46 19.97 -59.32
CA GLY A 12 12.80 21.12 -58.71
C GLY A 12 13.48 21.49 -57.39
N ALA A 13 14.10 22.64 -57.33
CA ALA A 13 14.67 23.21 -56.11
C ALA A 13 13.58 23.84 -55.26
N CYS A 14 13.37 23.30 -54.05
CA CYS A 14 12.56 23.95 -53.03
C CYS A 14 13.43 24.85 -52.14
N ALA A 15 13.20 26.13 -52.20
CA ALA A 15 13.80 27.12 -51.29
C ALA A 15 13.10 27.10 -49.95
N SER A 16 13.89 27.04 -48.86
CA SER A 16 13.41 27.18 -47.50
C SER A 16 13.15 28.64 -47.14
N PRO A 17 12.08 28.97 -46.39
CA PRO A 17 11.91 30.30 -45.83
C PRO A 17 12.72 30.49 -44.55
N ALA A 18 13.28 31.71 -44.41
CA ALA A 18 14.03 32.18 -43.25
C ALA A 18 13.15 32.37 -41.99
N PRO A 19 13.71 32.23 -40.75
CA PRO A 19 12.95 32.42 -39.53
C PRO A 19 12.66 33.88 -39.24
N ALA A 20 11.43 34.15 -38.80
CA ALA A 20 10.96 35.46 -38.36
C ALA A 20 11.63 35.89 -37.05
N ARG A 21 12.08 37.11 -36.96
CA ARG A 21 12.62 37.76 -35.78
C ARG A 21 11.48 38.08 -34.79
N GLY A 22 11.63 37.61 -33.52
CA GLY A 22 10.77 38.01 -32.41
C GLY A 22 11.13 39.41 -31.87
N PRO A 23 10.23 40.08 -31.10
CA PRO A 23 10.42 41.44 -30.66
C PRO A 23 11.46 41.59 -29.53
N GLU A 24 12.21 42.66 -29.58
CA GLU A 24 13.26 43.06 -28.64
C GLU A 24 12.70 43.36 -27.25
N ARG A 25 13.39 42.86 -26.23
CA ARG A 25 13.14 43.18 -24.82
C ARG A 25 13.72 44.56 -24.51
N SER A 26 12.86 45.46 -24.07
CA SER A 26 13.23 46.76 -23.50
C SER A 26 13.86 46.60 -22.11
N ALA A 27 14.87 47.39 -21.84
CA ALA A 27 15.69 47.38 -20.65
C ALA A 27 14.94 47.85 -19.39
N ALA A 28 15.28 47.23 -18.27
CA ALA A 28 14.80 47.56 -16.95
C ALA A 28 15.44 48.84 -16.39
N GLY A 29 14.63 49.71 -15.82
CA GLY A 29 15.04 50.79 -14.94
C GLY A 29 14.94 50.37 -13.45
N PRO A 30 15.57 51.11 -12.51
CA PRO A 30 15.87 50.62 -11.17
C PRO A 30 14.72 50.72 -10.17
N ALA A 31 14.78 49.81 -9.17
CA ALA A 31 13.85 49.66 -8.08
C ALA A 31 13.73 50.92 -7.20
N ALA A 32 12.49 51.26 -6.86
CA ALA A 32 12.15 52.17 -5.77
C ALA A 32 11.71 51.37 -4.53
N SER A 33 12.37 51.64 -3.42
CA SER A 33 12.05 51.17 -2.09
C SER A 33 10.82 51.89 -1.52
N VAL A 34 9.88 51.15 -0.92
CA VAL A 34 8.76 51.71 -0.15
C VAL A 34 8.78 51.08 1.24
N PRO A 35 8.54 51.87 2.32
CA PRO A 35 8.75 51.46 3.70
C PRO A 35 7.58 50.66 4.28
N ALA A 36 7.91 49.90 5.34
CA ALA A 36 6.99 49.11 6.16
C ALA A 36 6.06 50.04 6.94
N ASP A 37 4.74 49.85 6.83
CA ASP A 37 3.77 50.34 7.78
C ASP A 37 3.01 49.17 8.42
N SER A 38 3.03 49.23 9.76
CA SER A 38 2.37 48.37 10.69
C SER A 38 0.85 48.61 10.68
N VAL A 39 0.04 47.54 10.52
CA VAL A 39 -1.36 47.54 10.95
C VAL A 39 -1.66 46.23 11.67
N SER A 40 -1.96 46.37 12.95
CA SER A 40 -2.55 45.39 13.83
C SER A 40 -4.05 45.15 13.53
N GLY A 41 -4.51 43.92 13.68
CA GLY A 41 -5.94 43.68 13.85
C GLY A 41 -6.45 42.30 13.43
N ALA A 42 -6.53 41.43 14.39
CA ALA A 42 -7.61 40.50 14.75
C ALA A 42 -8.26 39.59 13.69
N GLY A 43 -8.30 38.29 13.99
CA GLY A 43 -9.30 37.37 13.49
C GLY A 43 -8.75 36.04 13.00
N GLY A 44 -8.04 35.28 13.87
CA GLY A 44 -7.67 33.93 13.59
C GLY A 44 -8.79 32.94 13.89
N GLN A 45 -9.03 31.99 13.02
CA GLN A 45 -9.63 30.73 13.40
C GLN A 45 -8.58 29.64 13.27
N ALA A 46 -8.08 29.22 14.42
CA ALA A 46 -7.23 28.03 14.56
C ALA A 46 -8.12 26.79 14.44
N VAL A 47 -7.79 25.93 13.49
CA VAL A 47 -8.36 24.57 13.44
C VAL A 47 -7.61 23.73 14.45
N SER A 48 -8.31 23.32 15.49
CA SER A 48 -7.85 22.55 16.63
C SER A 48 -7.25 21.21 16.22
N GLY A 49 -6.03 20.95 16.72
CA GLY A 49 -5.47 19.60 16.80
C GLY A 49 -6.17 18.79 17.89
N ASP A 50 -6.38 17.53 17.61
CA ASP A 50 -6.90 16.54 18.55
C ASP A 50 -6.00 16.41 19.78
N ARG A 51 -6.55 16.75 20.94
CA ARG A 51 -6.01 16.40 22.24
C ARG A 51 -6.65 15.08 22.70
N PRO A 52 -5.90 14.12 23.23
CA PRO A 52 -6.49 12.99 23.93
C PRO A 52 -7.02 13.43 25.31
N SER A 53 -8.24 13.02 25.61
CA SER A 53 -8.91 13.18 26.87
C SER A 53 -8.21 12.35 27.95
N ALA A 54 -7.86 12.98 29.04
CA ALA A 54 -7.39 12.31 30.24
C ALA A 54 -8.59 11.73 31.00
N ALA A 55 -8.58 10.43 31.26
CA ALA A 55 -9.45 9.77 32.22
C ALA A 55 -8.70 9.61 33.54
N GLY A 56 -9.37 10.07 34.62
CA GLY A 56 -8.80 10.20 35.95
C GLY A 56 -8.55 8.88 36.67
N GLU A 57 -7.54 8.94 37.50
CA GLU A 57 -7.25 7.95 38.55
C GLU A 57 -8.37 7.86 39.56
N VAL A 58 -8.75 6.64 39.91
CA VAL A 58 -9.32 6.34 41.21
C VAL A 58 -8.56 5.17 41.82
N ALA A 59 -7.79 5.48 42.85
CA ALA A 59 -7.13 4.49 43.69
C ALA A 59 -8.13 3.80 44.60
N GLY A 60 -8.01 2.49 44.75
CA GLY A 60 -8.75 1.71 45.73
C GLY A 60 -8.06 0.38 45.98
N ALA A 61 -7.18 0.36 46.99
CA ALA A 61 -6.60 -0.85 47.54
C ALA A 61 -7.57 -1.50 48.50
N VAL A 62 -7.80 -2.81 48.40
CA VAL A 62 -8.12 -3.68 49.57
C VAL A 62 -7.55 -5.08 49.32
N SER A 63 -6.83 -5.55 50.30
CA SER A 63 -6.19 -6.84 50.51
C SER A 63 -7.20 -7.96 50.86
N GLY A 64 -6.79 -9.21 50.60
CA GLY A 64 -7.16 -10.29 51.54
C GLY A 64 -7.61 -11.59 50.93
N ASP A 65 -6.79 -12.62 51.16
CA ASP A 65 -7.08 -13.99 51.49
C ASP A 65 -7.58 -15.01 50.47
N ARG A 66 -6.68 -16.01 50.29
CA ARG A 66 -7.01 -17.42 49.95
C ARG A 66 -7.62 -18.13 51.17
N PRO A 67 -8.42 -19.17 50.99
CA PRO A 67 -7.86 -20.52 51.20
C PRO A 67 -8.31 -21.62 50.22
N SER A 68 -7.50 -22.66 50.23
CA SER A 68 -7.63 -23.95 49.57
C SER A 68 -8.73 -24.82 50.22
N ALA A 69 -9.35 -25.74 49.48
CA ALA A 69 -9.51 -27.14 49.87
C ALA A 69 -10.32 -27.96 48.85
N GLU A 70 -9.89 -29.18 48.72
CA GLU A 70 -10.30 -30.34 47.97
C GLU A 70 -11.76 -30.78 48.18
N GLY A 71 -12.31 -31.54 47.21
CA GLY A 71 -13.54 -32.28 47.38
C GLY A 71 -13.99 -33.01 46.10
N ALA A 72 -13.52 -34.20 45.89
CA ALA A 72 -14.03 -35.14 44.88
C ALA A 72 -15.34 -35.77 45.35
N VAL A 73 -16.35 -35.89 44.46
CA VAL A 73 -17.35 -36.97 44.51
C VAL A 73 -17.88 -37.27 43.11
N SER A 74 -17.82 -38.56 42.77
CA SER A 74 -18.32 -39.26 41.61
C SER A 74 -19.86 -39.29 41.51
N GLY A 75 -20.38 -39.42 40.29
CA GLY A 75 -21.80 -39.76 40.09
C GLY A 75 -22.20 -39.81 38.61
N ASP A 76 -22.14 -41.04 38.05
CA ASP A 76 -22.69 -41.43 36.76
C ASP A 76 -24.16 -41.08 36.54
N ARG A 77 -24.50 -40.59 35.33
CA ARG A 77 -25.56 -41.14 34.47
C ARG A 77 -25.57 -40.43 33.09
N PRO A 78 -25.66 -41.17 32.00
CA PRO A 78 -25.77 -40.59 30.67
C PRO A 78 -27.22 -40.22 30.37
N VAL A 79 -27.45 -38.95 30.01
CA VAL A 79 -28.68 -38.53 29.33
C VAL A 79 -28.32 -38.42 27.85
N GLY A 80 -28.88 -39.36 27.06
CA GLY A 80 -28.78 -39.28 25.61
C GLY A 80 -29.48 -38.04 25.10
N VAL A 81 -28.71 -37.14 24.48
CA VAL A 81 -29.21 -36.08 23.64
C VAL A 81 -28.96 -36.53 22.20
N ALA A 82 -30.05 -36.58 21.44
CA ALA A 82 -30.04 -36.90 20.02
C ALA A 82 -29.01 -35.98 19.33
N GLY A 83 -28.06 -36.60 18.66
CA GLY A 83 -27.09 -35.87 17.86
C GLY A 83 -27.75 -35.26 16.65
N ASP A 84 -27.97 -33.97 16.68
CA ASP A 84 -27.98 -33.17 15.46
C ASP A 84 -26.55 -33.20 14.98
N SER A 85 -26.31 -33.89 13.87
CA SER A 85 -25.08 -33.83 13.11
C SER A 85 -24.89 -32.41 12.62
N VAL A 86 -24.14 -31.61 13.34
CA VAL A 86 -23.57 -30.37 12.81
C VAL A 86 -22.71 -30.81 11.62
N SER A 87 -23.20 -30.51 10.43
CA SER A 87 -22.48 -30.73 9.18
C SER A 87 -21.09 -30.14 9.32
N GLY A 88 -20.08 -31.00 9.12
CA GLY A 88 -18.67 -30.62 9.28
C GLY A 88 -18.37 -29.31 8.56
N ASP A 89 -17.65 -28.44 9.26
CA ASP A 89 -17.12 -27.18 8.75
C ASP A 89 -16.20 -27.46 7.55
N ARG A 90 -16.82 -27.58 6.37
CA ARG A 90 -16.12 -27.68 5.11
C ARG A 90 -15.54 -26.32 4.79
N SER A 91 -14.23 -26.21 4.70
CA SER A 91 -13.60 -24.99 4.17
C SER A 91 -14.24 -24.60 2.85
N PRO A 92 -14.67 -23.31 2.67
CA PRO A 92 -15.34 -22.86 1.47
C PRO A 92 -14.52 -23.17 0.21
N GLY A 93 -15.13 -23.85 -0.76
CA GLY A 93 -14.54 -24.13 -2.06
C GLY A 93 -14.87 -23.05 -3.10
N VAL A 94 -14.39 -23.20 -4.32
CA VAL A 94 -14.69 -22.27 -5.42
C VAL A 94 -16.19 -22.28 -5.78
N GLU A 95 -16.87 -23.39 -5.55
CA GLU A 95 -18.31 -23.57 -5.76
C GLU A 95 -19.19 -22.70 -4.88
N ASP A 96 -18.65 -22.20 -3.76
CA ASP A 96 -19.36 -21.28 -2.86
C ASP A 96 -19.31 -19.83 -3.35
N TYR A 97 -18.58 -19.57 -4.45
CA TYR A 97 -18.41 -18.25 -5.06
C TYR A 97 -18.89 -18.24 -6.52
N PRO A 98 -20.20 -18.05 -6.77
CA PRO A 98 -20.74 -18.02 -8.12
C PRO A 98 -20.00 -16.99 -9.00
N GLY A 99 -19.53 -17.43 -10.16
CA GLY A 99 -18.76 -16.59 -11.08
C GLY A 99 -17.26 -16.55 -10.80
N ALA A 100 -16.76 -17.23 -9.76
CA ALA A 100 -15.31 -17.37 -9.57
C ALA A 100 -14.71 -18.18 -10.73
N PRO A 101 -13.63 -17.67 -11.35
CA PRO A 101 -12.91 -18.44 -12.36
C PRO A 101 -12.21 -19.64 -11.73
N ALA A 102 -11.93 -20.66 -12.53
CA ALA A 102 -11.12 -21.80 -12.06
C ALA A 102 -9.80 -21.31 -11.45
N PRO A 103 -9.40 -21.85 -10.28
CA PRO A 103 -8.15 -21.48 -9.66
C PRO A 103 -6.96 -21.75 -10.57
N VAL A 104 -6.11 -20.75 -10.80
CA VAL A 104 -4.81 -20.91 -11.46
C VAL A 104 -3.80 -21.31 -10.39
N ALA A 105 -3.07 -22.39 -10.61
CA ALA A 105 -2.00 -22.80 -9.69
C ALA A 105 -0.86 -21.77 -9.68
N CYS A 106 -0.15 -21.66 -8.55
CA CYS A 106 1.10 -20.92 -8.50
C CYS A 106 2.12 -21.54 -9.46
N ALA A 107 2.64 -20.74 -10.37
CA ALA A 107 3.78 -21.08 -11.21
C ALA A 107 5.07 -20.46 -10.65
N ALA A 108 6.18 -20.57 -11.38
CA ALA A 108 7.41 -19.89 -11.03
C ALA A 108 7.18 -18.38 -10.87
N ALA A 109 7.48 -17.84 -9.70
CA ALA A 109 7.33 -16.43 -9.44
C ALA A 109 8.41 -15.62 -10.17
N PRO A 110 8.07 -14.43 -10.69
CA PRO A 110 9.10 -13.49 -11.16
C PRO A 110 10.08 -13.16 -10.03
N THR A 111 11.32 -12.86 -10.39
CA THR A 111 12.33 -12.45 -9.40
C THR A 111 11.82 -11.28 -8.56
N GLY A 112 11.93 -11.40 -7.25
CA GLY A 112 11.48 -10.38 -6.31
C GLY A 112 9.98 -10.39 -6.00
N MET A 113 9.24 -11.40 -6.45
CA MET A 113 7.81 -11.56 -6.17
C MET A 113 7.51 -12.89 -5.47
N ALA A 114 6.41 -12.93 -4.72
CA ALA A 114 5.84 -14.14 -4.15
C ALA A 114 4.47 -14.43 -4.78
N CYS A 115 4.15 -15.72 -4.93
CA CYS A 115 2.83 -16.15 -5.34
C CYS A 115 1.88 -16.22 -4.14
N VAL A 116 0.70 -15.62 -4.28
CA VAL A 116 -0.43 -15.78 -3.35
C VAL A 116 -1.50 -16.60 -4.06
N PRO A 117 -1.80 -17.82 -3.58
CA PRO A 117 -2.68 -18.75 -4.27
C PRO A 117 -4.14 -18.28 -4.28
N ALA A 118 -4.88 -18.72 -5.31
CA ALA A 118 -6.31 -18.51 -5.41
C ALA A 118 -7.05 -19.06 -4.19
N GLY A 119 -8.23 -18.50 -3.95
CA GLY A 119 -9.16 -19.00 -2.94
C GLY A 119 -9.76 -17.90 -2.09
N PRO A 120 -10.68 -18.29 -1.19
CA PRO A 120 -11.35 -17.37 -0.29
C PRO A 120 -10.42 -16.88 0.82
N PHE A 121 -10.75 -15.72 1.37
CA PHE A 121 -10.17 -15.22 2.61
C PHE A 121 -11.17 -14.34 3.36
N LEU A 122 -10.97 -14.18 4.66
CA LEU A 122 -11.77 -13.27 5.47
C LEU A 122 -11.23 -11.85 5.32
N ARG A 123 -11.99 -10.96 4.65
CA ARG A 123 -11.68 -9.54 4.52
C ARG A 123 -12.37 -8.75 5.61
N GLY A 124 -11.70 -7.72 6.13
CA GLY A 124 -12.23 -6.86 7.18
C GLY A 124 -12.27 -7.52 8.55
N SER A 125 -12.93 -6.87 9.49
CA SER A 125 -13.11 -7.36 10.85
C SER A 125 -14.28 -6.66 11.51
N ASP A 126 -15.17 -7.41 12.17
CA ASP A 126 -16.28 -6.85 12.94
C ASP A 126 -15.82 -6.36 14.31
N ASP A 127 -14.67 -6.82 14.80
CA ASP A 127 -14.03 -6.39 16.04
C ASP A 127 -13.03 -5.25 15.83
N GLY A 128 -12.74 -4.91 14.59
CA GLY A 128 -11.80 -3.85 14.20
C GLY A 128 -12.43 -2.46 14.14
N PRO A 129 -11.69 -1.45 13.62
CA PRO A 129 -12.21 -0.13 13.34
C PRO A 129 -13.48 -0.17 12.47
N GLU A 130 -14.39 0.79 12.68
CA GLU A 130 -15.68 0.82 11.95
C GLU A 130 -15.52 0.71 10.43
N ASN A 131 -14.49 1.32 9.88
CA ASN A 131 -14.24 1.30 8.43
C ASN A 131 -13.76 -0.07 7.88
N THR A 132 -13.56 -1.06 8.75
CA THR A 132 -13.23 -2.44 8.37
C THR A 132 -14.44 -3.37 8.35
N ARG A 133 -15.64 -2.84 8.60
CA ARG A 133 -16.90 -3.60 8.71
C ARG A 133 -17.76 -3.49 7.46
N PRO A 134 -18.65 -4.46 7.22
CA PRO A 134 -18.69 -5.78 7.86
C PRO A 134 -17.54 -6.67 7.38
N ALA A 135 -17.12 -7.60 8.23
CA ALA A 135 -16.25 -8.69 7.79
C ALA A 135 -17.00 -9.59 6.79
N ALA A 136 -16.32 -10.02 5.75
CA ALA A 136 -16.92 -10.89 4.76
C ALA A 136 -15.86 -11.80 4.11
N ARG A 137 -16.24 -13.04 3.81
CA ARG A 137 -15.40 -13.89 2.96
C ARG A 137 -15.54 -13.45 1.51
N VAL A 138 -14.41 -13.22 0.86
CA VAL A 138 -14.31 -12.87 -0.56
C VAL A 138 -13.33 -13.82 -1.23
N TRP A 139 -13.46 -13.99 -2.54
CA TRP A 139 -12.62 -14.89 -3.33
C TRP A 139 -11.67 -14.09 -4.23
N LEU A 140 -10.40 -14.51 -4.29
CA LEU A 140 -9.40 -13.95 -5.20
C LEU A 140 -8.74 -15.05 -6.03
N GLN A 141 -8.47 -14.77 -7.30
CA GLN A 141 -7.60 -15.58 -8.15
C GLN A 141 -6.16 -15.53 -7.65
N THR A 142 -5.33 -16.46 -8.09
CA THR A 142 -3.88 -16.40 -7.91
C THR A 142 -3.31 -15.08 -8.43
N TYR A 143 -2.42 -14.49 -7.68
CA TYR A 143 -1.66 -13.30 -8.06
C TYR A 143 -0.25 -13.35 -7.46
N TYR A 144 0.60 -12.49 -7.95
CA TYR A 144 1.96 -12.33 -7.46
C TYR A 144 2.11 -10.94 -6.84
N MET A 145 2.92 -10.83 -5.80
CA MET A 145 3.15 -9.58 -5.09
C MET A 145 4.63 -9.38 -4.85
N ASP A 146 5.13 -8.15 -4.98
CA ASP A 146 6.50 -7.81 -4.65
C ASP A 146 6.83 -8.22 -3.21
N LEU A 147 8.00 -8.81 -3.00
CA LEU A 147 8.43 -9.29 -1.69
C LEU A 147 8.50 -8.17 -0.64
N HIS A 148 8.80 -6.96 -1.06
CA HIS A 148 8.92 -5.77 -0.22
C HIS A 148 8.40 -4.53 -0.95
N GLU A 149 8.35 -3.40 -0.26
CA GLU A 149 8.02 -2.11 -0.86
C GLU A 149 9.04 -1.76 -1.95
N VAL A 150 8.60 -1.02 -2.98
CA VAL A 150 9.50 -0.47 -4.01
C VAL A 150 10.54 0.43 -3.35
N THR A 151 11.81 0.17 -3.61
CA THR A 151 12.91 0.90 -3.01
C THR A 151 13.20 2.23 -3.70
N TYR A 152 13.88 3.12 -2.99
CA TYR A 152 14.38 4.37 -3.56
C TYR A 152 15.24 4.14 -4.81
N ALA A 153 16.15 3.16 -4.78
CA ALA A 153 17.01 2.84 -5.92
C ALA A 153 16.21 2.37 -7.15
N GLU A 154 15.24 1.48 -6.96
CA GLU A 154 14.38 0.97 -8.04
C GLU A 154 13.55 2.08 -8.67
N TYR A 155 12.95 2.95 -7.84
CA TYR A 155 12.17 4.07 -8.34
C TYR A 155 13.06 5.05 -9.12
N LYS A 156 14.24 5.41 -8.61
CA LYS A 156 15.20 6.29 -9.29
C LYS A 156 15.72 5.69 -10.59
N ALA A 157 15.88 4.37 -10.68
CA ALA A 157 16.21 3.70 -11.92
C ALA A 157 15.10 3.87 -12.98
N CYS A 158 13.82 3.78 -12.56
CA CYS A 158 12.68 4.04 -13.45
C CYS A 158 12.69 5.49 -13.97
N VAL A 159 12.92 6.46 -13.09
CA VAL A 159 13.03 7.89 -13.46
C VAL A 159 14.21 8.11 -14.44
N LYS A 160 15.37 7.52 -14.16
CA LYS A 160 16.55 7.60 -15.05
C LYS A 160 16.25 7.02 -16.43
N ALA A 161 15.48 5.94 -16.48
CA ALA A 161 15.02 5.34 -17.74
C ALA A 161 13.89 6.14 -18.42
N ARG A 162 13.44 7.27 -17.87
CA ARG A 162 12.35 8.13 -18.35
C ARG A 162 11.01 7.41 -18.47
N ARG A 163 10.79 6.38 -17.66
CA ARG A 163 9.52 5.65 -17.59
C ARG A 163 8.64 6.10 -16.43
N CYS A 164 9.23 6.78 -15.43
CA CYS A 164 8.55 7.34 -14.27
C CYS A 164 8.84 8.84 -14.15
N ASP A 165 7.93 9.57 -13.50
CA ASP A 165 8.14 10.98 -13.21
C ASP A 165 9.05 11.15 -11.99
N PRO A 166 9.83 12.23 -11.94
CA PRO A 166 10.59 12.58 -10.74
C PRO A 166 9.63 12.77 -9.56
N SER A 167 9.77 11.95 -8.55
CA SER A 167 9.00 12.01 -7.30
C SER A 167 9.86 11.43 -6.19
N GLY A 168 9.43 11.57 -4.96
CA GLY A 168 10.10 10.95 -3.84
C GLY A 168 10.39 11.88 -2.69
N PRO A 169 11.22 11.44 -1.74
CA PRO A 169 11.31 12.09 -0.46
C PRO A 169 11.90 13.49 -0.56
N GLY A 170 11.21 14.46 0.04
CA GLY A 170 11.75 15.80 0.29
C GLY A 170 12.45 15.93 1.64
N TYR A 171 12.81 14.81 2.27
CA TYR A 171 13.33 14.76 3.64
C TYR A 171 14.70 14.12 3.67
N THR A 172 15.57 14.66 4.54
CA THR A 172 16.90 14.10 4.78
C THR A 172 16.80 12.68 5.33
N ASP A 173 17.71 11.79 4.89
CA ASP A 173 17.84 10.41 5.35
C ASP A 173 16.67 9.49 4.95
N PHE A 174 16.00 9.84 3.83
CA PHE A 174 14.94 9.04 3.19
C PHE A 174 15.32 8.57 1.78
N ASP A 175 16.57 8.72 1.42
CA ASP A 175 17.12 8.49 0.07
C ASP A 175 18.18 7.39 0.03
N ARG A 176 18.25 6.55 1.06
CA ARG A 176 19.13 5.39 1.05
C ARG A 176 18.64 4.38 0.02
N PRO A 177 19.52 3.76 -0.75
CA PRO A 177 19.13 2.92 -1.90
C PRO A 177 18.08 1.85 -1.58
N ARG A 178 18.17 1.22 -0.42
CA ARG A 178 17.28 0.14 0.00
C ARG A 178 16.11 0.57 0.90
N GLN A 179 15.98 1.84 1.23
CA GLN A 179 14.76 2.31 1.90
C GLN A 179 13.57 2.25 0.94
N PRO A 180 12.33 2.03 1.43
CA PRO A 180 11.14 2.22 0.59
C PRO A 180 11.15 3.63 0.01
N ILE A 181 10.78 3.77 -1.27
CA ILE A 181 10.50 5.09 -1.81
C ILE A 181 9.34 5.68 -1.01
N ASN A 182 9.55 6.83 -0.40
CA ASN A 182 8.55 7.52 0.41
C ASN A 182 8.20 8.87 -0.20
N GLY A 183 7.03 9.40 0.19
CA GLY A 183 6.58 10.66 -0.35
C GLY A 183 6.12 10.53 -1.79
N ILE A 184 5.49 9.41 -2.14
CA ILE A 184 5.00 9.11 -3.47
C ILE A 184 3.49 9.39 -3.53
N ARG A 185 3.04 10.05 -4.60
CA ARG A 185 1.62 10.18 -4.93
C ARG A 185 1.09 8.86 -5.48
N TRP A 186 -0.21 8.64 -5.35
CA TRP A 186 -0.85 7.44 -5.88
C TRP A 186 -0.61 7.26 -7.40
N PHE A 187 -0.74 8.34 -8.17
CA PHE A 187 -0.52 8.32 -9.63
C PHE A 187 0.91 7.94 -10.02
N ASP A 188 1.90 8.38 -9.23
CA ASP A 188 3.31 8.05 -9.48
C ASP A 188 3.58 6.57 -9.14
N ALA A 189 2.91 6.04 -8.10
CA ALA A 189 2.98 4.63 -7.72
C ALA A 189 2.35 3.73 -8.79
N ASP A 190 1.15 4.07 -9.27
CA ASP A 190 0.47 3.33 -10.34
C ASP A 190 1.28 3.35 -11.64
N LYS A 191 1.79 4.53 -12.04
CA LYS A 191 2.66 4.68 -13.22
C LYS A 191 3.91 3.82 -13.11
N TYR A 192 4.54 3.77 -11.94
CA TYR A 192 5.71 2.92 -11.71
C TYR A 192 5.36 1.44 -11.92
N CYS A 193 4.32 0.94 -11.25
CA CYS A 193 3.93 -0.46 -11.38
C CYS A 193 3.63 -0.83 -12.84
N ARG A 194 2.88 0.00 -13.56
CA ARG A 194 2.60 -0.20 -15.00
C ARG A 194 3.87 -0.20 -15.84
N ALA A 195 4.82 0.70 -15.55
CA ALA A 195 6.11 0.75 -16.24
C ALA A 195 6.97 -0.51 -16.01
N GLN A 196 6.68 -1.28 -14.96
CA GLN A 196 7.32 -2.57 -14.68
C GLN A 196 6.51 -3.77 -15.20
N GLY A 197 5.42 -3.57 -15.95
CA GLY A 197 4.52 -4.65 -16.38
C GLY A 197 3.69 -5.24 -15.23
N LYS A 198 3.47 -4.48 -14.18
CA LYS A 198 2.74 -4.82 -12.96
C LYS A 198 1.60 -3.82 -12.74
N ARG A 199 0.93 -3.90 -11.60
CA ARG A 199 -0.07 -2.93 -11.16
C ARG A 199 -0.02 -2.73 -9.64
N LEU A 200 -0.66 -1.69 -9.12
CA LEU A 200 -0.93 -1.62 -7.69
C LEU A 200 -1.84 -2.80 -7.28
N PRO A 201 -1.62 -3.43 -6.13
CA PRO A 201 -2.54 -4.45 -5.62
C PRO A 201 -3.91 -3.83 -5.35
N SER A 202 -4.99 -4.59 -5.52
CA SER A 202 -6.27 -4.21 -4.93
C SER A 202 -6.16 -4.24 -3.40
N GLU A 203 -7.04 -3.52 -2.70
CA GLU A 203 -7.11 -3.58 -1.23
C GLU A 203 -7.28 -5.02 -0.74
N ALA A 204 -8.15 -5.80 -1.41
CA ALA A 204 -8.39 -7.20 -1.08
C ALA A 204 -7.13 -8.08 -1.31
N GLN A 205 -6.40 -7.87 -2.40
CA GLN A 205 -5.13 -8.56 -2.65
C GLN A 205 -4.10 -8.23 -1.58
N TRP A 206 -3.95 -6.95 -1.26
CA TRP A 206 -3.02 -6.51 -0.22
C TRP A 206 -3.35 -7.15 1.13
N GLU A 207 -4.63 -7.13 1.52
CA GLU A 207 -5.08 -7.68 2.80
C GLU A 207 -4.90 -9.19 2.89
N LYS A 208 -5.29 -9.96 1.84
CA LYS A 208 -5.05 -11.42 1.79
C LYS A 208 -3.57 -11.74 1.89
N ALA A 209 -2.72 -11.01 1.19
CA ALA A 209 -1.27 -11.20 1.24
C ALA A 209 -0.70 -10.95 2.64
N ALA A 210 -1.22 -9.96 3.36
CA ALA A 210 -0.78 -9.62 4.69
C ALA A 210 -1.25 -10.64 5.73
N ARG A 211 -2.54 -11.01 5.75
CA ARG A 211 -3.14 -11.77 6.87
C ARG A 211 -3.47 -13.22 6.59
N GLY A 212 -3.36 -13.67 5.33
CA GLY A 212 -3.72 -15.03 4.91
C GLY A 212 -5.23 -15.26 4.84
N PRO A 213 -5.64 -16.49 4.50
CA PRO A 213 -7.04 -16.84 4.28
C PRO A 213 -7.87 -16.87 5.56
N GLU A 214 -7.24 -17.15 6.71
CA GLU A 214 -7.90 -17.26 8.02
C GLU A 214 -8.26 -15.91 8.62
N GLY A 215 -7.61 -14.85 8.16
CA GLY A 215 -7.90 -13.49 8.58
C GLY A 215 -7.22 -13.09 9.90
N ALA A 216 -5.96 -13.46 10.09
CA ALA A 216 -5.15 -13.01 11.23
C ALA A 216 -5.08 -11.48 11.31
N MET A 217 -4.89 -10.92 12.51
CA MET A 217 -4.80 -9.47 12.71
C MET A 217 -3.53 -8.87 12.08
N HIS A 218 -2.45 -9.63 12.07
CA HIS A 218 -1.14 -9.22 11.56
C HIS A 218 -0.54 -10.30 10.65
N PRO A 219 0.55 -9.99 9.90
CA PRO A 219 1.23 -10.98 9.06
C PRO A 219 1.75 -12.21 9.81
N TRP A 220 2.05 -12.08 11.09
CA TRP A 220 2.56 -13.13 11.98
C TRP A 220 1.48 -13.84 12.81
N GLY A 221 0.25 -13.38 12.80
CA GLY A 221 -0.86 -13.90 13.63
C GLY A 221 -1.57 -12.78 14.38
N ASP A 222 -2.08 -13.09 15.59
CA ASP A 222 -2.90 -12.12 16.35
C ASP A 222 -2.13 -11.39 17.45
N GLU A 223 -0.87 -11.76 17.68
CA GLU A 223 0.01 -11.09 18.62
C GLU A 223 0.26 -9.63 18.22
N PRO A 224 0.27 -8.67 19.18
CA PRO A 224 0.50 -7.26 18.90
C PRO A 224 1.80 -6.99 18.12
N ALA A 225 1.80 -5.91 17.36
CA ALA A 225 3.00 -5.46 16.67
C ALA A 225 4.04 -4.93 17.67
N THR A 226 5.28 -5.39 17.51
CA THR A 226 6.45 -4.95 18.25
C THR A 226 7.57 -4.56 17.30
N CYS A 227 8.59 -3.88 17.80
CA CYS A 227 9.73 -3.45 16.99
C CYS A 227 10.61 -4.59 16.47
N GLU A 228 10.50 -5.80 17.01
CA GLU A 228 11.13 -7.01 16.46
C GLU A 228 10.38 -7.54 15.22
N ARG A 229 9.09 -7.24 15.11
CA ARG A 229 8.21 -7.74 14.05
C ARG A 229 7.94 -6.72 12.95
N ALA A 230 7.91 -5.42 13.29
CA ALA A 230 7.57 -4.34 12.38
C ALA A 230 8.30 -3.04 12.75
N ILE A 231 8.54 -2.17 11.78
CA ILE A 231 9.10 -0.84 12.03
C ILE A 231 7.96 0.13 12.32
N ILE A 232 7.78 0.48 13.58
CA ILE A 232 6.69 1.29 14.11
C ILE A 232 7.20 2.36 15.08
N LYS A 233 6.29 3.14 15.62
CA LYS A 233 6.52 3.95 16.82
C LYS A 233 6.18 3.10 18.03
N ASP A 234 7.11 3.02 18.98
CA ASP A 234 6.92 2.43 20.31
C ASP A 234 7.24 3.47 21.42
N GLU A 235 7.46 3.02 22.63
CA GLU A 235 7.84 3.86 23.77
C GLU A 235 9.21 4.54 23.60
N THR A 236 10.09 3.99 22.78
CA THR A 236 11.40 4.58 22.47
C THR A 236 11.30 5.69 21.42
N GLY A 237 10.18 5.74 20.70
CA GLY A 237 9.90 6.76 19.72
C GLY A 237 9.55 6.19 18.33
N ARG A 238 9.49 7.07 17.32
CA ARG A 238 9.29 6.67 15.93
C ARG A 238 10.43 5.82 15.42
N SER A 239 10.13 4.92 14.46
CA SER A 239 11.14 4.04 13.88
C SER A 239 11.86 3.19 14.93
N CYS A 240 11.11 2.67 15.92
CA CYS A 240 11.70 1.90 17.01
C CYS A 240 12.87 2.68 17.69
N GLY A 241 12.68 3.97 17.93
CA GLY A 241 13.67 4.84 18.54
C GLY A 241 14.81 5.31 17.64
N VAL A 242 14.91 4.80 16.41
CA VAL A 242 15.96 5.21 15.47
C VAL A 242 15.65 6.57 14.87
N LYS A 243 16.60 7.49 15.00
CA LYS A 243 16.49 8.87 14.55
C LYS A 243 17.11 9.04 13.17
N LYS A 244 16.58 9.99 12.40
CA LYS A 244 17.19 10.38 11.13
C LYS A 244 18.38 11.32 11.36
N LEU A 245 19.34 11.29 10.45
CA LEU A 245 20.51 12.15 10.49
C LEU A 245 20.13 13.63 10.29
N TYR A 246 20.87 14.53 10.96
CA TYR A 246 20.84 15.98 10.75
C TYR A 246 19.50 16.68 10.98
N SER A 247 18.57 16.10 11.72
CA SER A 247 17.29 16.74 12.02
C SER A 247 17.17 17.18 13.49
N LYS A 248 16.59 18.38 13.68
CA LYS A 248 16.11 18.84 14.99
C LYS A 248 14.69 19.40 14.82
N PRO A 249 13.68 18.90 15.55
CA PRO A 249 13.77 17.75 16.45
C PRO A 249 14.05 16.48 15.65
N GLU A 250 14.82 15.57 16.24
CA GLU A 250 15.12 14.28 15.66
C GLU A 250 13.82 13.47 15.51
N THR A 251 13.47 13.18 14.28
CA THR A 251 12.30 12.35 13.94
C THR A 251 12.79 11.04 13.34
N GLY A 252 11.94 10.01 13.33
CA GLY A 252 12.27 8.74 12.73
C GLY A 252 12.40 8.78 11.20
N ARG A 253 12.71 7.65 10.62
CA ARG A 253 12.85 7.42 9.19
C ARG A 253 12.43 5.98 8.84
N PRO A 254 12.13 5.65 7.58
CA PRO A 254 11.95 4.26 7.19
C PRO A 254 13.27 3.48 7.33
N PHE A 255 13.17 2.18 7.56
CA PHE A 255 14.31 1.27 7.50
C PHE A 255 14.48 0.75 6.07
N GLU A 256 15.61 0.11 5.82
CA GLU A 256 15.78 -0.65 4.59
C GLU A 256 14.76 -1.79 4.54
N VAL A 257 14.21 -2.03 3.36
CA VAL A 257 13.22 -3.09 3.15
C VAL A 257 13.80 -4.45 3.55
N GLY A 258 12.93 -5.31 4.11
CA GLY A 258 13.35 -6.62 4.59
C GLY A 258 14.19 -6.59 5.86
N SER A 259 14.16 -5.49 6.62
CA SER A 259 14.89 -5.39 7.90
C SER A 259 14.19 -6.11 9.06
N ARG A 260 13.00 -6.65 8.84
CA ARG A 260 12.25 -7.50 9.75
C ARG A 260 11.97 -8.84 9.09
N PRO A 261 11.60 -9.90 9.86
CA PRO A 261 11.34 -11.21 9.29
C PRO A 261 10.27 -11.18 8.18
N ALA A 262 10.43 -12.05 7.19
CA ALA A 262 9.34 -12.37 6.27
C ALA A 262 8.27 -13.19 6.98
N TYR A 263 7.02 -12.98 6.60
CA TYR A 263 5.90 -13.69 7.15
C TYR A 263 5.15 -14.47 6.06
N ARG A 264 3.82 -14.36 6.01
CA ARG A 264 3.01 -15.10 5.05
C ARG A 264 3.50 -14.91 3.62
N TYR A 265 3.53 -16.01 2.89
CA TYR A 265 4.01 -16.08 1.50
C TYR A 265 5.45 -15.61 1.28
N GLY A 266 6.24 -15.42 2.35
CA GLY A 266 7.60 -14.88 2.26
C GLY A 266 7.66 -13.35 2.06
N LEU A 267 6.55 -12.65 2.31
CA LEU A 267 6.46 -11.19 2.18
C LEU A 267 7.05 -10.48 3.40
N PHE A 268 7.77 -9.40 3.14
CA PHE A 268 8.36 -8.52 4.15
C PHE A 268 7.53 -7.25 4.31
N ASP A 269 7.63 -6.63 5.48
CA ASP A 269 7.16 -5.27 5.77
C ASP A 269 5.66 -5.03 5.49
N MET A 270 4.83 -6.10 5.48
CA MET A 270 3.37 -5.99 5.34
C MET A 270 2.71 -5.34 6.57
N ALA A 271 3.48 -4.97 7.57
CA ALA A 271 3.08 -4.15 8.70
C ALA A 271 4.24 -3.25 9.11
N GLY A 272 3.98 -1.97 9.33
CA GLY A 272 5.00 -0.97 9.66
C GLY A 272 5.79 -0.48 8.45
N ASN A 273 6.96 0.05 8.67
CA ASN A 273 7.92 0.64 7.74
C ASN A 273 7.31 1.76 6.88
N SER A 274 6.53 1.46 5.85
CA SER A 274 5.86 2.46 5.02
C SER A 274 4.38 2.12 4.81
N TRP A 275 3.49 3.12 4.91
CA TRP A 275 2.14 2.97 4.38
C TRP A 275 2.22 2.67 2.88
N GLU A 276 1.38 1.75 2.40
CA GLU A 276 1.41 1.31 1.03
C GLU A 276 0.13 1.66 0.28
N TRP A 277 0.26 2.38 -0.84
CA TRP A 277 -0.84 2.64 -1.73
C TRP A 277 -1.41 1.36 -2.33
N VAL A 278 -2.74 1.28 -2.37
CA VAL A 278 -3.48 0.24 -3.11
C VAL A 278 -4.33 0.88 -4.20
N ALA A 279 -4.84 0.07 -5.14
CA ALA A 279 -5.55 0.57 -6.31
C ALA A 279 -6.90 1.21 -5.99
N ASP A 280 -7.56 0.74 -4.93
CA ASP A 280 -8.98 0.98 -4.65
C ASP A 280 -9.27 2.42 -4.23
N TRP A 281 -10.46 2.89 -4.56
CA TRP A 281 -11.06 4.06 -3.94
C TRP A 281 -11.50 3.74 -2.52
N TYR A 282 -11.38 4.72 -1.64
CA TYR A 282 -11.82 4.57 -0.25
C TYR A 282 -13.33 4.74 -0.13
N SER A 283 -14.02 3.75 0.39
CA SER A 283 -15.36 3.83 0.99
C SER A 283 -15.23 3.99 2.51
N ARG A 284 -16.19 4.66 3.13
CA ARG A 284 -16.22 4.84 4.59
C ARG A 284 -16.13 3.50 5.32
N ASP A 285 -16.83 2.50 4.82
CA ASP A 285 -16.82 1.11 5.29
C ASP A 285 -17.15 0.17 4.12
N TYR A 286 -17.17 -1.12 4.35
CA TYR A 286 -17.48 -2.08 3.29
C TYR A 286 -18.98 -2.19 2.99
N ALA A 287 -19.86 -1.74 3.90
CA ALA A 287 -21.29 -1.66 3.64
C ALA A 287 -21.62 -0.53 2.64
N GLU A 288 -20.98 0.64 2.77
CA GLU A 288 -21.11 1.74 1.80
C GLU A 288 -20.60 1.34 0.40
N CYS A 289 -19.52 0.55 0.35
CA CYS A 289 -18.99 0.02 -0.90
C CYS A 289 -19.96 -0.97 -1.59
N GLY A 290 -20.75 -1.71 -0.81
CA GLY A 290 -21.74 -2.64 -1.31
C GLY A 290 -21.17 -3.78 -2.14
N ALA A 291 -21.84 -4.08 -3.28
CA ALA A 291 -21.47 -5.20 -4.15
C ALA A 291 -20.04 -5.14 -4.70
N ASP A 292 -19.46 -3.94 -4.86
CA ASP A 292 -18.10 -3.77 -5.38
C ASP A 292 -17.01 -4.24 -4.40
N CYS A 293 -17.41 -4.47 -3.13
CA CYS A 293 -16.51 -4.91 -2.07
C CYS A 293 -16.77 -6.34 -1.58
N VAL A 294 -17.60 -7.13 -2.22
CA VAL A 294 -17.91 -8.52 -1.84
C VAL A 294 -17.76 -9.48 -3.01
N GLY A 295 -17.87 -10.78 -2.73
CA GLY A 295 -17.90 -11.83 -3.75
C GLY A 295 -16.53 -12.12 -4.36
N VAL A 296 -16.43 -12.05 -5.69
CA VAL A 296 -15.26 -12.46 -6.46
C VAL A 296 -14.48 -11.23 -6.92
N GLU A 297 -13.16 -11.23 -6.70
CA GLU A 297 -12.24 -10.18 -7.15
C GLU A 297 -12.69 -8.75 -6.81
N PRO A 298 -13.07 -8.44 -5.56
CA PRO A 298 -13.52 -7.10 -5.22
C PRO A 298 -12.38 -6.09 -5.39
N ARG A 299 -12.70 -4.94 -5.98
CA ARG A 299 -11.75 -3.85 -6.29
C ARG A 299 -12.17 -2.51 -5.69
N GLY A 300 -13.06 -2.56 -4.70
CA GLY A 300 -13.59 -1.36 -4.09
C GLY A 300 -14.57 -0.59 -4.99
N PRO A 301 -15.01 0.61 -4.58
CA PRO A 301 -15.98 1.40 -5.32
C PRO A 301 -15.65 1.54 -6.80
N CYS A 302 -16.67 1.43 -7.65
CA CYS A 302 -16.58 1.47 -9.11
C CYS A 302 -15.65 0.38 -9.70
N GLN A 303 -15.48 -0.74 -9.01
CA GLN A 303 -14.62 -1.86 -9.44
C GLN A 303 -13.20 -1.42 -9.82
N GLY A 304 -12.65 -0.44 -9.11
CA GLY A 304 -11.30 0.08 -9.35
C GLY A 304 -11.15 0.92 -10.61
N ALA A 305 -12.25 1.45 -11.17
CA ALA A 305 -12.18 2.36 -12.31
C ALA A 305 -11.30 3.57 -11.99
N GLU A 306 -10.65 4.12 -13.01
CA GLU A 306 -9.74 5.27 -12.87
C GLU A 306 -10.42 6.49 -12.25
N THR A 307 -11.69 6.70 -12.58
CA THR A 307 -12.55 7.72 -11.98
C THR A 307 -13.75 7.06 -11.32
N CYS A 308 -14.15 7.56 -10.16
CA CYS A 308 -15.29 7.04 -9.41
C CYS A 308 -16.10 8.19 -8.83
N ALA A 309 -17.28 8.43 -9.36
CA ALA A 309 -18.14 9.54 -8.95
C ALA A 309 -18.47 9.45 -7.44
N GLY A 310 -18.24 10.54 -6.71
CA GLY A 310 -18.47 10.60 -5.26
C GLY A 310 -17.26 10.17 -4.41
N PHE A 311 -16.31 9.42 -4.94
CA PHE A 311 -15.13 8.97 -4.23
C PHE A 311 -13.90 9.79 -4.65
N LYS A 312 -13.20 10.35 -3.68
CA LYS A 312 -12.08 11.29 -3.92
C LYS A 312 -10.77 10.86 -3.27
N ARG A 313 -10.80 9.82 -2.44
CA ARG A 313 -9.64 9.36 -1.69
C ARG A 313 -9.30 7.93 -2.07
N LYS A 314 -8.01 7.65 -2.16
CA LYS A 314 -7.45 6.32 -2.29
C LYS A 314 -7.10 5.77 -0.90
N LEU A 315 -6.67 4.53 -0.84
CA LEU A 315 -6.31 3.84 0.38
C LEU A 315 -4.80 3.65 0.50
N VAL A 316 -4.31 3.73 1.73
CA VAL A 316 -3.02 3.19 2.14
C VAL A 316 -3.20 2.17 3.26
N ARG A 317 -2.34 1.16 3.28
CA ARG A 317 -2.42 -0.01 4.15
C ARG A 317 -1.11 -0.23 4.90
N GLY A 318 -1.15 -1.02 5.99
CA GLY A 318 0.01 -1.58 6.66
C GLY A 318 0.59 -0.78 7.84
N GLY A 319 0.30 0.49 7.98
CA GLY A 319 0.97 1.32 8.98
C GLY A 319 2.34 1.81 8.52
N SER A 320 3.09 2.47 9.39
CA SER A 320 4.44 2.92 9.06
C SER A 320 5.29 3.19 10.30
N TRP A 321 6.59 3.41 10.08
CA TRP A 321 7.56 3.81 11.09
C TRP A 321 7.13 4.99 11.97
N TYR A 322 6.15 5.77 11.52
CA TYR A 322 5.66 6.99 12.18
C TYR A 322 4.55 6.73 13.20
N TRP A 323 3.77 5.65 13.00
CA TRP A 323 2.56 5.32 13.76
C TRP A 323 2.80 4.14 14.68
N ASP A 324 1.99 4.06 15.75
CA ASP A 324 2.05 3.00 16.76
C ASP A 324 1.50 1.65 16.27
N ALA A 325 1.60 0.65 17.12
CA ALA A 325 1.17 -0.72 16.87
C ALA A 325 -0.30 -0.85 16.42
N ALA A 326 -1.19 0.03 16.91
CA ALA A 326 -2.61 -0.01 16.54
C ALA A 326 -2.86 0.25 15.05
N HIS A 327 -1.93 0.93 14.38
CA HIS A 327 -2.00 1.21 12.94
C HIS A 327 -1.29 0.15 12.08
N ALA A 328 -0.42 -0.65 12.68
CA ALA A 328 0.39 -1.66 11.99
C ALA A 328 -0.32 -3.01 11.94
N THR A 329 -1.59 -3.02 11.57
CA THR A 329 -2.41 -4.22 11.40
C THR A 329 -2.72 -4.47 9.94
N ALA A 330 -3.00 -5.71 9.58
CA ALA A 330 -3.40 -6.10 8.23
C ALA A 330 -4.80 -5.60 7.86
N ILE A 331 -5.59 -5.13 8.83
CA ILE A 331 -6.97 -4.65 8.60
C ILE A 331 -7.08 -3.12 8.56
N TYR A 332 -6.14 -2.38 9.11
CA TYR A 332 -6.26 -0.91 9.21
C TYR A 332 -6.35 -0.26 7.83
N ARG A 333 -7.41 0.53 7.61
CA ARG A 333 -7.74 1.23 6.37
C ARG A 333 -7.55 2.72 6.55
N ARG A 334 -6.63 3.33 5.83
CA ARG A 334 -6.38 4.78 5.92
C ARG A 334 -6.69 5.47 4.60
N PRO A 335 -7.69 6.39 4.57
CA PRO A 335 -7.97 7.19 3.38
C PRO A 335 -6.96 8.30 3.20
N HIS A 336 -6.60 8.56 1.93
CA HIS A 336 -5.75 9.69 1.60
C HIS A 336 -6.04 10.26 0.22
N TRP A 337 -5.77 11.55 0.03
CA TRP A 337 -5.90 12.20 -1.27
C TRP A 337 -4.81 11.69 -2.22
N PRO A 338 -5.16 11.21 -3.43
CA PRO A 338 -4.18 10.62 -4.36
C PRO A 338 -3.14 11.63 -4.84
N GLU A 339 -3.49 12.91 -4.92
CA GLU A 339 -2.63 14.01 -5.34
C GLU A 339 -1.96 14.74 -4.17
N ASN A 340 -2.26 14.33 -2.95
CA ASN A 340 -1.75 15.01 -1.78
C ASN A 340 -0.23 15.04 -1.81
N GLN A 341 0.30 16.18 -1.40
CA GLN A 341 1.75 16.36 -1.28
C GLN A 341 2.35 15.22 -0.46
N PRO A 342 3.49 14.72 -0.88
CA PRO A 342 4.03 13.48 -0.40
C PRO A 342 4.28 13.52 1.09
N PHE A 343 3.44 12.81 1.83
CA PHE A 343 3.75 12.50 3.20
C PHE A 343 4.92 11.54 3.23
N HIS A 344 5.89 11.86 4.07
CA HIS A 344 7.16 11.14 4.21
C HIS A 344 7.04 9.70 4.76
N HIS A 345 5.84 9.14 4.79
CA HIS A 345 5.58 7.77 5.26
C HIS A 345 4.68 6.97 4.30
N PHE A 346 4.50 7.43 3.06
CA PHE A 346 3.75 6.72 2.03
C PHE A 346 4.66 6.23 0.92
N GLY A 347 4.65 4.92 0.72
CA GLY A 347 5.28 4.18 -0.34
C GLY A 347 4.27 3.25 -1.03
N PHE A 348 4.72 2.17 -1.61
CA PHE A 348 3.89 1.17 -2.28
C PHE A 348 4.70 -0.07 -2.64
N ARG A 349 3.99 -1.17 -2.96
CA ARG A 349 4.50 -2.34 -3.67
C ARG A 349 3.60 -2.66 -4.85
N CYS A 350 4.09 -3.48 -5.82
CA CYS A 350 3.29 -3.85 -6.97
C CYS A 350 2.81 -5.30 -6.86
N ALA A 351 1.76 -5.60 -7.62
CA ALA A 351 1.23 -6.94 -7.84
C ALA A 351 1.16 -7.26 -9.34
N ALA A 352 1.05 -8.55 -9.66
CA ALA A 352 0.87 -9.03 -11.02
C ALA A 352 -0.16 -10.17 -11.07
N SER A 353 -0.94 -10.23 -12.13
CA SER A 353 -1.76 -11.40 -12.45
C SER A 353 -0.88 -12.58 -12.91
N PRO A 354 -1.42 -13.79 -13.02
CA PRO A 354 -0.67 -14.92 -13.58
C PRO A 354 -0.09 -14.63 -14.97
N ASP A 355 -0.84 -13.96 -15.84
CA ASP A 355 -0.40 -13.63 -17.21
C ASP A 355 0.71 -12.58 -17.20
N GLU A 356 0.56 -11.51 -16.38
CA GLU A 356 1.61 -10.50 -16.19
C GLU A 356 2.88 -11.13 -15.61
N ALA A 357 2.75 -12.03 -14.62
CA ALA A 357 3.88 -12.74 -14.04
C ALA A 357 4.58 -13.65 -15.05
N ALA A 358 3.83 -14.39 -15.87
CA ALA A 358 4.39 -15.21 -16.93
C ALA A 358 5.17 -14.37 -17.96
N ALA A 359 4.65 -13.20 -18.33
CA ALA A 359 5.34 -12.26 -19.21
C ALA A 359 6.64 -11.73 -18.60
N LEU A 360 6.66 -11.45 -17.28
CA LEU A 360 7.86 -11.02 -16.56
C LEU A 360 8.94 -12.10 -16.49
N VAL A 361 8.55 -13.38 -16.31
CA VAL A 361 9.48 -14.52 -16.35
C VAL A 361 10.02 -14.74 -17.76
N GLY A 362 9.15 -14.69 -18.79
CA GLY A 362 9.54 -14.88 -20.19
C GLY A 362 10.37 -13.72 -20.77
N GLY A 363 10.11 -12.49 -20.34
CA GLY A 363 10.83 -11.28 -20.76
C GLY A 363 12.20 -11.09 -20.12
N GLY A 364 12.53 -11.82 -19.07
CA GLY A 364 13.81 -11.75 -18.35
C GLY A 364 15.02 -12.26 -19.13
N ALA A 365 14.83 -12.73 -20.37
CA ALA A 365 15.92 -13.19 -21.26
C ALA A 365 16.54 -12.08 -22.13
N VAL A 366 16.13 -10.80 -22.00
CA VAL A 366 16.67 -9.69 -22.79
C VAL A 366 17.42 -8.70 -21.90
N GLY A 367 18.72 -8.94 -21.72
CA GLY A 367 19.75 -7.92 -21.53
C GLY A 367 19.86 -7.30 -20.13
N GLY A 368 20.36 -8.07 -19.14
CA GLY A 368 21.15 -7.46 -18.07
C GLY A 368 22.55 -7.15 -18.61
N PRO A 369 23.15 -5.97 -18.35
CA PRO A 369 24.54 -5.76 -18.66
C PRO A 369 25.39 -6.69 -17.78
N ALA A 370 26.19 -7.53 -18.44
CA ALA A 370 27.24 -8.29 -17.79
C ALA A 370 28.13 -7.33 -17.01
N GLY A 371 28.28 -7.59 -15.71
CA GLY A 371 29.20 -6.84 -14.88
C GLY A 371 30.65 -7.04 -15.37
N GLY A 372 31.33 -5.95 -15.55
CA GLY A 372 32.76 -5.79 -15.63
C GLY A 372 33.21 -4.93 -14.45
#